data_830cf0e69d167b65f851a8971e52053e
#
_entry.id   830cf0e69d167b65f851a8971e52053e
#
_cell.length_a   1.000
_cell.length_b   1.000
_cell.length_c   1.000
_cell.angle_alpha   90.00
_cell.angle_beta   90.00
_cell.angle_gamma   90.00
#
_symmetry.space_group_name_H-M   'P 1'
#
loop_
_entity.id
_entity.type
_entity.pdbx_description
1 polymer ?
#
loop_
_entity_poly.entity_id
_entity_poly.type
_entity_poly.pdbx_seq_one_letter_code
_entity_poly.pdbx_strand_id
1 'polypeptide(L)'
;MSLGTFSRASSLHALRNHTFDVVIIGGGITGAGAALDAASRGLRTALIEKDDFASGTSSKSSKMIHGGIRYIQHGDIKLVYEALAERQRLFSNAAHLVRELPFLIPILSKDGLFPRKAATGLGSALWIYDMTGGARIGKLHKKLSPDEVLDSFPGLHRKNVAGGYLYYDAAADDARLTLTLARTAALDHGATVVNGVRVTALNDPQYGHRTVTVEADGETFDVTTRCIVNATGVWADQVRNLDDPAAAPSIRPAKGTHIVIPRSLVQLDVATVLPVKGDKRSVFLVPWGEQIYIGTTDTDYDGPIDNPTITSEDIKYLLDGVNAMSQLNITIDDITGTWAGLRPLVSTASTDTKVAKTADLSRRHRVDVSANGLITVTGGKLTTYRDMAADTIDQAVDHLGDDNLPFSRRCRTRKLKLRGSTQLVDALQLLREHPLLDEADAVHLLGRFGSECGVIAAMIDNDPALAERLDPELPYLRVEVQYVARHEMVRTLDDILSRRLRARLRNWKATARIAPVVAKLVADDLGWDDATQASQVDDFIQSLHSEATGAALPGAVLST
;
A
#
# COMPACT_ATOMS: atom_id res chain seq x y z
N MET A 1 29.49 5.10 -10.60
CA MET A 1 28.69 5.06 -9.35
C MET A 1 28.70 3.62 -8.90
N SER A 2 29.12 3.31 -7.67
CA SER A 2 28.96 1.97 -7.12
C SER A 2 27.46 1.69 -7.05
N LEU A 3 27.03 0.52 -7.55
CA LEU A 3 25.67 0.04 -7.35
C LEU A 3 25.39 0.03 -5.85
N GLY A 4 24.26 0.58 -5.43
CA GLY A 4 23.83 0.58 -4.04
C GLY A 4 23.60 -0.84 -3.53
N THR A 5 23.49 -1.01 -2.23
CA THR A 5 23.17 -2.29 -1.61
C THR A 5 21.80 -2.23 -0.94
N PHE A 6 21.07 -3.34 -0.95
CA PHE A 6 19.84 -3.50 -0.15
C PHE A 6 20.09 -4.58 0.89
N SER A 7 20.94 -4.24 1.87
CA SER A 7 21.39 -5.13 2.93
C SER A 7 21.33 -4.38 4.26
N ARG A 8 20.66 -4.98 5.25
CA ARG A 8 20.48 -4.38 6.57
C ARG A 8 21.82 -4.14 7.28
N ALA A 9 22.74 -5.11 7.22
CA ALA A 9 24.06 -4.98 7.83
C ALA A 9 24.86 -3.81 7.22
N SER A 10 24.88 -3.71 5.88
CA SER A 10 25.56 -2.60 5.18
C SER A 10 24.91 -1.25 5.51
N SER A 11 23.57 -1.21 5.61
CA SER A 11 22.85 0.02 5.95
C SER A 11 23.10 0.46 7.38
N LEU A 12 23.11 -0.47 8.36
CA LEU A 12 23.46 -0.15 9.75
C LEU A 12 24.91 0.38 9.87
N HIS A 13 25.84 -0.23 9.12
CA HIS A 13 27.21 0.26 9.06
C HIS A 13 27.28 1.69 8.50
N ALA A 14 26.54 1.96 7.41
CA ALA A 14 26.50 3.30 6.82
C ALA A 14 25.87 4.34 7.75
N LEU A 15 24.79 4.01 8.47
CA LEU A 15 24.16 4.90 9.44
C LEU A 15 25.12 5.35 10.54
N ARG A 16 26.00 4.47 11.01
CA ARG A 16 26.99 4.75 12.06
C ARG A 16 28.15 5.62 11.59
N ASN A 17 28.52 5.50 10.31
CA ASN A 17 29.81 6.01 9.83
C ASN A 17 29.71 7.16 8.81
N HIS A 18 28.51 7.42 8.27
CA HIS A 18 28.33 8.46 7.26
C HIS A 18 27.47 9.61 7.79
N THR A 19 27.74 10.81 7.26
CA THR A 19 26.86 11.97 7.43
C THR A 19 25.93 12.05 6.21
N PHE A 20 24.64 12.23 6.46
CA PHE A 20 23.60 12.33 5.43
C PHE A 20 23.20 13.78 5.16
N ASP A 21 22.78 14.08 3.94
CA ASP A 21 22.14 15.34 3.62
C ASP A 21 20.71 15.34 4.15
N VAL A 22 20.02 14.19 4.03
CA VAL A 22 18.67 14.01 4.55
C VAL A 22 18.45 12.62 5.17
N VAL A 23 17.88 12.59 6.37
CA VAL A 23 17.34 11.39 7.00
C VAL A 23 15.82 11.44 6.94
N ILE A 24 15.22 10.40 6.40
CA ILE A 24 13.77 10.23 6.26
C ILE A 24 13.33 9.16 7.23
N ILE A 25 12.38 9.50 8.10
CA ILE A 25 11.81 8.62 9.12
C ILE A 25 10.47 8.09 8.62
N GLY A 26 10.33 6.75 8.49
CA GLY A 26 9.13 6.04 8.06
C GLY A 26 9.22 5.42 6.67
N GLY A 27 9.20 4.09 6.61
CA GLY A 27 9.30 3.26 5.39
C GLY A 27 7.96 2.98 4.70
N GLY A 28 6.96 3.86 4.89
CA GLY A 28 5.71 3.85 4.12
C GLY A 28 5.88 4.41 2.71
N ILE A 29 4.79 4.43 1.92
CA ILE A 29 4.80 4.87 0.51
C ILE A 29 5.35 6.29 0.34
N THR A 30 5.06 7.20 1.29
CA THR A 30 5.52 8.58 1.25
C THR A 30 7.02 8.67 1.52
N GLY A 31 7.51 8.00 2.58
CA GLY A 31 8.93 8.01 2.90
C GLY A 31 9.79 7.28 1.87
N ALA A 32 9.34 6.13 1.36
CA ALA A 32 10.01 5.43 0.27
C ALA A 32 10.06 6.27 -1.02
N GLY A 33 8.96 6.98 -1.33
CA GLY A 33 8.91 7.94 -2.43
C GLY A 33 9.85 9.13 -2.23
N ALA A 34 9.90 9.69 -1.01
CA ALA A 34 10.80 10.78 -0.67
C ALA A 34 12.28 10.34 -0.73
N ALA A 35 12.59 9.12 -0.25
CA ALA A 35 13.93 8.57 -0.36
C ALA A 35 14.38 8.41 -1.82
N LEU A 36 13.47 7.92 -2.68
CA LEU A 36 13.75 7.82 -4.10
C LEU A 36 13.94 9.20 -4.75
N ASP A 37 13.09 10.17 -4.42
CA ASP A 37 13.21 11.52 -4.98
C ASP A 37 14.52 12.19 -4.53
N ALA A 38 14.84 12.16 -3.25
CA ALA A 38 16.07 12.73 -2.69
C ALA A 38 17.33 12.08 -3.30
N ALA A 39 17.41 10.75 -3.27
CA ALA A 39 18.56 10.03 -3.82
C ALA A 39 18.71 10.22 -5.34
N SER A 40 17.61 10.25 -6.09
CA SER A 40 17.65 10.51 -7.54
C SER A 40 18.10 11.94 -7.87
N ARG A 41 17.93 12.89 -6.96
CA ARG A 41 18.50 14.26 -7.08
C ARG A 41 20.00 14.31 -6.77
N GLY A 42 20.57 13.28 -6.11
CA GLY A 42 21.97 13.18 -5.74
C GLY A 42 22.24 13.49 -4.26
N LEU A 43 21.20 13.62 -3.43
CA LEU A 43 21.34 13.80 -1.98
C LEU A 43 21.80 12.50 -1.33
N ARG A 44 22.74 12.56 -0.39
CA ARG A 44 23.08 11.44 0.49
C ARG A 44 21.92 11.20 1.44
N THR A 45 21.14 10.17 1.14
CA THR A 45 19.83 9.92 1.74
C THR A 45 19.85 8.67 2.61
N ALA A 46 19.29 8.76 3.82
CA ALA A 46 18.94 7.59 4.62
C ALA A 46 17.42 7.51 4.80
N LEU A 47 16.86 6.29 4.71
CA LEU A 47 15.49 5.94 5.05
C LEU A 47 15.49 4.95 6.20
N ILE A 48 14.86 5.33 7.31
CA ILE A 48 14.80 4.56 8.55
C ILE A 48 13.36 4.16 8.84
N GLU A 49 13.12 2.83 8.99
CA GLU A 49 11.80 2.27 9.34
C GLU A 49 11.90 1.49 10.66
N LYS A 50 10.97 1.75 11.59
CA LYS A 50 10.98 1.10 12.91
C LYS A 50 10.65 -0.38 12.88
N ASP A 51 9.73 -0.79 12.01
CA ASP A 51 9.25 -2.17 11.90
C ASP A 51 9.73 -2.78 10.58
N ASP A 52 8.82 -2.95 9.62
CA ASP A 52 9.11 -3.38 8.26
C ASP A 52 8.54 -2.37 7.26
N PHE A 53 9.09 -2.35 6.04
CA PHE A 53 8.59 -1.50 4.96
C PHE A 53 7.10 -1.73 4.71
N ALA A 54 6.35 -0.64 4.59
CA ALA A 54 4.90 -0.66 4.43
C ALA A 54 4.10 -1.24 5.61
N SER A 55 4.65 -1.45 6.80
CA SER A 55 3.96 -2.05 7.96
C SER A 55 2.68 -1.31 8.37
N GLY A 56 2.62 0.01 8.17
CA GLY A 56 1.46 0.84 8.44
C GLY A 56 0.41 0.85 7.33
N THR A 57 -0.14 2.01 7.02
CA THR A 57 -1.21 2.25 6.04
C THR A 57 -0.86 1.75 4.64
N SER A 58 0.43 1.74 4.29
CA SER A 58 0.94 1.43 2.95
C SER A 58 0.86 -0.05 2.55
N SER A 59 0.43 -0.95 3.44
CA SER A 59 0.07 -2.33 3.10
C SER A 59 -1.40 -2.64 3.36
N LYS A 60 -2.13 -1.70 3.95
CA LYS A 60 -3.50 -1.85 4.45
C LYS A 60 -4.49 -0.92 3.73
N SER A 61 -4.13 -0.43 2.54
CA SER A 61 -4.99 0.40 1.69
C SER A 61 -6.03 -0.45 0.95
N SER A 62 -6.91 0.21 0.18
CA SER A 62 -7.81 -0.47 -0.76
C SER A 62 -7.11 -0.87 -2.08
N LYS A 63 -5.78 -0.81 -2.17
CA LYS A 63 -4.94 -1.27 -3.30
C LYS A 63 -5.33 -0.68 -4.67
N MET A 64 -6.02 0.46 -4.67
CA MET A 64 -6.49 1.15 -5.87
C MET A 64 -5.63 2.37 -6.17
N ILE A 65 -5.31 2.54 -7.45
CA ILE A 65 -4.66 3.72 -8.01
C ILE A 65 -5.70 4.44 -8.85
N HIS A 66 -6.34 5.47 -8.28
CA HIS A 66 -7.55 6.03 -8.85
C HIS A 66 -7.59 7.57 -8.78
N GLY A 67 -8.31 8.20 -9.75
CA GLY A 67 -8.52 9.65 -9.77
C GLY A 67 -9.51 10.13 -8.72
N GLY A 68 -10.41 9.23 -8.26
CA GLY A 68 -11.43 9.57 -7.28
C GLY A 68 -12.59 10.37 -7.88
N ILE A 69 -13.37 9.75 -8.75
CA ILE A 69 -14.55 10.36 -9.42
C ILE A 69 -15.50 11.07 -8.44
N ARG A 70 -15.57 10.63 -7.18
CA ARG A 70 -16.38 11.27 -6.13
C ARG A 70 -15.99 12.73 -5.87
N TYR A 71 -14.73 13.12 -6.10
CA TYR A 71 -14.28 14.51 -5.90
C TYR A 71 -14.83 15.47 -6.97
N ILE A 72 -15.19 14.97 -8.16
CA ILE A 72 -15.87 15.77 -9.17
C ILE A 72 -17.20 16.29 -8.63
N GLN A 73 -17.92 15.47 -7.83
CA GLN A 73 -19.18 15.85 -7.22
C GLN A 73 -19.03 16.98 -6.19
N HIS A 74 -17.84 17.09 -5.59
CA HIS A 74 -17.50 18.17 -4.64
C HIS A 74 -16.80 19.35 -5.32
N GLY A 75 -16.69 19.37 -6.66
CA GLY A 75 -16.06 20.45 -7.44
C GLY A 75 -14.52 20.46 -7.41
N ASP A 76 -13.85 19.46 -6.82
CA ASP A 76 -12.40 19.42 -6.72
C ASP A 76 -11.77 18.76 -7.97
N ILE A 77 -11.97 19.40 -9.13
CA ILE A 77 -11.47 18.92 -10.44
C ILE A 77 -9.94 18.89 -10.46
N LYS A 78 -9.28 19.84 -9.77
CA LYS A 78 -7.81 19.89 -9.70
C LYS A 78 -7.23 18.64 -9.07
N LEU A 79 -7.78 18.19 -7.94
CA LEU A 79 -7.34 16.97 -7.25
C LEU A 79 -7.54 15.72 -8.11
N VAL A 80 -8.62 15.67 -8.90
CA VAL A 80 -8.87 14.57 -9.85
C VAL A 80 -7.82 14.57 -10.96
N TYR A 81 -7.53 15.73 -11.56
CA TYR A 81 -6.53 15.87 -12.60
C TYR A 81 -5.13 15.45 -12.13
N GLU A 82 -4.71 15.89 -10.93
CA GLU A 82 -3.44 15.52 -10.30
C GLU A 82 -3.37 13.99 -10.09
N ALA A 83 -4.40 13.41 -9.51
CA ALA A 83 -4.46 11.96 -9.27
C ALA A 83 -4.43 11.14 -10.57
N LEU A 84 -5.13 11.57 -11.62
CA LEU A 84 -5.12 10.91 -12.94
C LEU A 84 -3.77 11.04 -13.63
N ALA A 85 -3.09 12.18 -13.46
CA ALA A 85 -1.74 12.36 -14.00
C ALA A 85 -0.73 11.43 -13.29
N GLU A 86 -0.82 11.29 -11.96
CA GLU A 86 0.02 10.37 -11.19
C GLU A 86 -0.30 8.90 -11.50
N ARG A 87 -1.58 8.54 -11.67
CA ARG A 87 -1.98 7.22 -12.15
C ARG A 87 -1.30 6.86 -13.48
N GLN A 88 -1.32 7.79 -14.43
CA GLN A 88 -0.68 7.57 -15.73
C GLN A 88 0.85 7.40 -15.61
N ARG A 89 1.49 8.16 -14.73
CA ARG A 89 2.93 7.99 -14.45
C ARG A 89 3.21 6.61 -13.87
N LEU A 90 2.36 6.13 -12.95
CA LEU A 90 2.49 4.81 -12.35
C LEU A 90 2.37 3.68 -13.38
N PHE A 91 1.44 3.73 -14.33
CA PHE A 91 1.38 2.79 -15.45
C PHE A 91 2.69 2.73 -16.24
N SER A 92 3.36 3.87 -16.40
CA SER A 92 4.64 3.93 -17.08
C SER A 92 5.82 3.53 -16.21
N ASN A 93 5.88 4.03 -14.97
CA ASN A 93 7.05 3.92 -14.10
C ASN A 93 7.10 2.59 -13.32
N ALA A 94 5.94 1.96 -13.09
CA ALA A 94 5.78 0.69 -12.37
C ALA A 94 4.93 -0.30 -13.17
N ALA A 95 5.24 -0.47 -14.45
CA ALA A 95 4.40 -1.15 -15.44
C ALA A 95 4.05 -2.61 -15.08
N HIS A 96 4.90 -3.32 -14.33
CA HIS A 96 4.63 -4.67 -13.86
C HIS A 96 3.72 -4.70 -12.62
N LEU A 97 3.68 -3.65 -11.81
CA LEU A 97 2.93 -3.61 -10.55
C LEU A 97 1.53 -3.00 -10.71
N VAL A 98 1.35 -2.12 -11.69
CA VAL A 98 0.11 -1.37 -11.87
C VAL A 98 -0.67 -1.93 -13.05
N ARG A 99 -1.84 -2.47 -12.75
CA ARG A 99 -2.73 -3.05 -13.74
C ARG A 99 -4.01 -2.23 -13.87
N GLU A 100 -4.60 -2.26 -15.07
CA GLU A 100 -5.92 -1.69 -15.30
C GLU A 100 -6.96 -2.39 -14.42
N LEU A 101 -7.89 -1.60 -13.89
CA LEU A 101 -9.03 -2.06 -13.13
C LEU A 101 -10.30 -1.42 -13.70
N PRO A 102 -11.12 -2.19 -14.42
CA PRO A 102 -12.44 -1.71 -14.84
C PRO A 102 -13.38 -1.57 -13.63
N PHE A 103 -14.17 -0.50 -13.62
CA PHE A 103 -15.11 -0.17 -12.56
C PHE A 103 -16.53 -0.06 -13.08
N LEU A 104 -17.42 -0.82 -12.51
CA LEU A 104 -18.86 -0.76 -12.72
C LEU A 104 -19.52 0.17 -11.67
N ILE A 105 -20.25 1.16 -12.14
CA ILE A 105 -21.18 1.96 -11.32
C ILE A 105 -22.60 1.57 -11.73
N PRO A 106 -23.28 0.69 -10.99
CA PRO A 106 -24.66 0.34 -11.30
C PRO A 106 -25.59 1.52 -10.95
N ILE A 107 -26.52 1.82 -11.86
CA ILE A 107 -27.61 2.75 -11.61
C ILE A 107 -28.80 1.92 -11.15
N LEU A 108 -29.15 2.08 -9.87
CA LEU A 108 -30.26 1.37 -9.26
C LEU A 108 -31.51 2.25 -9.28
N SER A 109 -32.66 1.63 -9.53
CA SER A 109 -33.97 2.30 -9.56
C SER A 109 -34.42 2.75 -8.16
N LYS A 110 -33.94 2.07 -7.12
CA LYS A 110 -34.21 2.33 -5.70
C LYS A 110 -32.92 2.16 -4.89
N ASP A 111 -32.74 3.02 -3.90
CA ASP A 111 -31.60 2.97 -2.96
C ASP A 111 -30.20 3.04 -3.64
N GLY A 112 -30.10 3.58 -4.87
CA GLY A 112 -28.84 3.73 -5.61
C GLY A 112 -27.94 4.86 -5.08
N LEU A 113 -26.65 4.82 -5.47
CA LEU A 113 -25.67 5.89 -5.19
C LEU A 113 -26.13 7.25 -5.71
N PHE A 114 -26.88 7.25 -6.80
CA PHE A 114 -27.40 8.42 -7.46
C PHE A 114 -28.91 8.30 -7.65
N PRO A 115 -29.69 9.37 -7.35
CA PRO A 115 -31.07 9.43 -7.78
C PRO A 115 -31.13 9.24 -9.31
N ARG A 116 -32.15 8.54 -9.80
CA ARG A 116 -32.30 8.23 -11.25
C ARG A 116 -32.21 9.49 -12.13
N LYS A 117 -32.66 10.65 -11.63
CA LYS A 117 -32.53 11.95 -12.30
C LYS A 117 -31.08 12.49 -12.31
N ALA A 118 -30.22 12.08 -11.38
CA ALA A 118 -28.82 12.47 -11.32
C ALA A 118 -27.91 11.54 -12.16
N ALA A 119 -28.44 10.44 -12.69
CA ALA A 119 -27.70 9.51 -13.55
C ALA A 119 -27.21 10.18 -14.87
N THR A 120 -27.95 11.15 -15.39
CA THR A 120 -27.51 12.01 -16.52
C THR A 120 -26.31 12.88 -16.13
N GLY A 121 -26.26 13.39 -14.91
CA GLY A 121 -25.11 14.13 -14.37
C GLY A 121 -23.87 13.27 -14.18
N LEU A 122 -24.03 11.97 -13.88
CA LEU A 122 -22.91 11.04 -13.77
C LEU A 122 -22.19 10.83 -15.12
N GLY A 123 -22.94 10.73 -16.23
CA GLY A 123 -22.36 10.66 -17.57
C GLY A 123 -21.49 11.89 -17.88
N SER A 124 -21.97 13.09 -17.54
CA SER A 124 -21.18 14.32 -17.71
C SER A 124 -19.94 14.33 -16.80
N ALA A 125 -20.04 13.85 -15.57
CA ALA A 125 -18.89 13.72 -14.66
C ALA A 125 -17.84 12.71 -15.19
N LEU A 126 -18.28 11.60 -15.80
CA LEU A 126 -17.39 10.63 -16.43
C LEU A 126 -16.72 11.20 -17.68
N TRP A 127 -17.40 12.04 -18.49
CA TRP A 127 -16.76 12.78 -19.57
C TRP A 127 -15.69 13.73 -19.07
N ILE A 128 -15.95 14.48 -17.98
CA ILE A 128 -14.93 15.32 -17.35
C ILE A 128 -13.76 14.46 -16.86
N TYR A 129 -14.04 13.31 -16.27
CA TYR A 129 -13.02 12.37 -15.80
C TYR A 129 -12.13 11.88 -16.96
N ASP A 130 -12.72 11.47 -18.07
CA ASP A 130 -11.98 11.03 -19.26
C ASP A 130 -11.14 12.16 -19.86
N MET A 131 -11.70 13.35 -20.01
CA MET A 131 -11.01 14.54 -20.54
C MET A 131 -9.86 15.00 -19.62
N THR A 132 -10.00 14.88 -18.30
CA THR A 132 -8.96 15.26 -17.35
C THR A 132 -7.82 14.23 -17.23
N GLY A 133 -7.93 13.10 -17.88
CA GLY A 133 -6.87 12.10 -17.92
C GLY A 133 -7.34 10.63 -17.86
N GLY A 134 -8.65 10.38 -17.73
CA GLY A 134 -9.22 9.03 -17.77
C GLY A 134 -8.86 8.31 -19.07
N ALA A 135 -9.06 8.98 -20.18
CA ALA A 135 -8.77 8.48 -21.53
C ALA A 135 -7.29 8.17 -21.82
N ARG A 136 -6.36 8.62 -20.97
CA ARG A 136 -4.91 8.29 -21.13
C ARG A 136 -4.60 6.80 -21.00
N ILE A 137 -5.52 6.00 -20.44
CA ILE A 137 -5.44 4.53 -20.45
C ILE A 137 -5.73 3.95 -21.85
N GLY A 138 -6.23 4.75 -22.79
CA GLY A 138 -6.64 4.30 -24.13
C GLY A 138 -8.09 3.82 -24.18
N LYS A 139 -8.86 3.98 -23.10
CA LYS A 139 -10.27 3.56 -22.99
C LYS A 139 -11.13 4.69 -22.43
N LEU A 140 -12.32 4.86 -23.00
CA LEU A 140 -13.34 5.79 -22.54
C LEU A 140 -14.38 5.03 -21.68
N HIS A 141 -15.07 5.76 -20.82
CA HIS A 141 -16.20 5.17 -20.13
C HIS A 141 -17.29 4.71 -21.12
N LYS A 142 -18.04 3.69 -20.72
CA LYS A 142 -19.16 3.13 -21.50
C LYS A 142 -20.41 3.18 -20.65
N LYS A 143 -21.53 3.65 -21.25
CA LYS A 143 -22.86 3.48 -20.67
C LYS A 143 -23.33 2.06 -20.94
N LEU A 144 -23.87 1.38 -19.92
CA LEU A 144 -24.35 0.01 -19.98
C LEU A 144 -25.87 -0.05 -19.84
N SER A 145 -26.49 -0.93 -20.60
CA SER A 145 -27.87 -1.37 -20.42
C SER A 145 -28.03 -2.18 -19.14
N PRO A 146 -29.26 -2.40 -18.64
CA PRO A 146 -29.50 -3.26 -17.48
C PRO A 146 -28.93 -4.68 -17.65
N ASP A 147 -29.04 -5.26 -18.85
CA ASP A 147 -28.54 -6.62 -19.12
C ASP A 147 -27.01 -6.66 -19.11
N GLU A 148 -26.31 -5.70 -19.74
CA GLU A 148 -24.84 -5.60 -19.70
C GLU A 148 -24.31 -5.38 -18.27
N VAL A 149 -25.06 -4.68 -17.40
CA VAL A 149 -24.71 -4.56 -15.97
C VAL A 149 -24.82 -5.92 -15.28
N LEU A 150 -25.87 -6.68 -15.55
CA LEU A 150 -26.09 -8.01 -14.97
C LEU A 150 -25.10 -9.04 -15.50
N ASP A 151 -24.69 -8.93 -16.77
CA ASP A 151 -23.61 -9.76 -17.32
C ASP A 151 -22.27 -9.48 -16.59
N SER A 152 -22.03 -8.22 -16.23
CA SER A 152 -20.81 -7.82 -15.49
C SER A 152 -20.88 -8.16 -14.00
N PHE A 153 -22.07 -8.18 -13.42
CA PHE A 153 -22.32 -8.53 -12.01
C PHE A 153 -23.68 -9.26 -11.85
N PRO A 154 -23.71 -10.57 -12.04
CA PRO A 154 -24.95 -11.38 -11.95
C PRO A 154 -25.63 -11.36 -10.57
N GLY A 155 -24.84 -11.07 -9.51
CA GLY A 155 -25.33 -11.00 -8.14
C GLY A 155 -26.28 -9.84 -7.82
N LEU A 156 -26.48 -8.86 -8.71
CA LEU A 156 -27.41 -7.75 -8.47
C LEU A 156 -28.87 -8.17 -8.63
N HIS A 157 -29.76 -7.54 -7.87
CA HIS A 157 -31.20 -7.74 -8.04
C HIS A 157 -31.69 -7.14 -9.37
N ARG A 158 -31.99 -7.97 -10.37
CA ARG A 158 -32.44 -7.57 -11.72
C ARG A 158 -33.49 -6.47 -11.73
N LYS A 159 -34.51 -6.58 -10.88
CA LYS A 159 -35.60 -5.60 -10.78
C LYS A 159 -35.18 -4.20 -10.33
N ASN A 160 -33.99 -4.10 -9.72
CA ASN A 160 -33.46 -2.85 -9.21
C ASN A 160 -32.45 -2.19 -10.17
N VAL A 161 -31.97 -2.88 -11.20
CA VAL A 161 -30.98 -2.37 -12.15
C VAL A 161 -31.66 -1.57 -13.24
N ALA A 162 -31.32 -0.29 -13.36
CA ALA A 162 -31.82 0.62 -14.40
C ALA A 162 -30.78 0.88 -15.51
N GLY A 163 -29.55 0.39 -15.37
CA GLY A 163 -28.41 0.55 -16.25
C GLY A 163 -27.13 0.76 -15.45
N GLY A 164 -26.08 1.23 -16.09
CA GLY A 164 -24.81 1.49 -15.41
C GLY A 164 -23.81 2.25 -16.26
N TYR A 165 -22.65 2.47 -15.70
CA TYR A 165 -21.46 2.95 -16.38
C TYR A 165 -20.26 2.09 -16.05
N LEU A 166 -19.47 1.79 -17.07
CA LEU A 166 -18.15 1.18 -16.94
C LEU A 166 -17.10 2.26 -17.18
N TYR A 167 -16.16 2.43 -16.27
CA TYR A 167 -15.01 3.33 -16.44
C TYR A 167 -13.74 2.63 -15.97
N TYR A 168 -12.57 3.26 -16.13
CA TYR A 168 -11.31 2.58 -15.91
C TYR A 168 -10.42 3.36 -14.94
N ASP A 169 -9.93 2.66 -13.94
CA ASP A 169 -8.89 3.10 -13.03
C ASP A 169 -7.76 2.05 -13.00
N ALA A 170 -7.00 1.97 -11.93
CA ALA A 170 -5.94 0.99 -11.78
C ALA A 170 -5.89 0.39 -10.37
N ALA A 171 -5.23 -0.75 -10.25
CA ALA A 171 -4.89 -1.40 -9.00
C ALA A 171 -3.39 -1.71 -8.94
N ALA A 172 -2.85 -1.74 -7.73
CA ALA A 172 -1.49 -2.17 -7.45
C ALA A 172 -1.42 -2.87 -6.09
N ASP A 173 -0.48 -3.79 -5.92
CA ASP A 173 -0.10 -4.24 -4.58
C ASP A 173 0.65 -3.10 -3.87
N ASP A 174 0.00 -2.52 -2.87
CA ASP A 174 0.46 -1.35 -2.14
C ASP A 174 1.79 -1.58 -1.40
N ALA A 175 1.95 -2.75 -0.76
CA ALA A 175 3.19 -3.08 -0.06
C ALA A 175 4.33 -3.35 -1.05
N ARG A 176 4.06 -4.06 -2.15
CA ARG A 176 5.05 -4.33 -3.20
C ARG A 176 5.51 -3.04 -3.87
N LEU A 177 4.58 -2.13 -4.18
CA LEU A 177 4.92 -0.81 -4.73
C LEU A 177 5.82 -0.01 -3.78
N THR A 178 5.48 0.02 -2.48
CA THR A 178 6.27 0.71 -1.45
C THR A 178 7.69 0.14 -1.33
N LEU A 179 7.80 -1.19 -1.26
CA LEU A 179 9.10 -1.86 -1.21
C LEU A 179 9.93 -1.61 -2.47
N THR A 180 9.30 -1.65 -3.65
CA THR A 180 9.98 -1.40 -4.93
C THR A 180 10.55 0.03 -4.99
N LEU A 181 9.84 1.02 -4.42
CA LEU A 181 10.38 2.39 -4.29
C LEU A 181 11.62 2.43 -3.41
N ALA A 182 11.58 1.79 -2.25
CA ALA A 182 12.71 1.72 -1.32
C ALA A 182 13.91 0.98 -1.94
N ARG A 183 13.66 -0.14 -2.64
CA ARG A 183 14.70 -0.89 -3.37
C ARG A 183 15.28 -0.09 -4.53
N THR A 184 14.45 0.62 -5.30
CA THR A 184 14.93 1.51 -6.38
C THR A 184 15.80 2.63 -5.81
N ALA A 185 15.39 3.26 -4.71
CA ALA A 185 16.18 4.30 -4.03
C ALA A 185 17.56 3.78 -3.60
N ALA A 186 17.61 2.57 -3.03
CA ALA A 186 18.85 1.98 -2.55
C ALA A 186 19.73 1.46 -3.70
N LEU A 187 19.20 0.56 -4.52
CA LEU A 187 19.99 -0.20 -5.50
C LEU A 187 20.39 0.63 -6.73
N ASP A 188 19.50 1.52 -7.18
CA ASP A 188 19.70 2.26 -8.43
C ASP A 188 20.18 3.71 -8.18
N HIS A 189 19.97 4.25 -6.94
CA HIS A 189 20.32 5.63 -6.59
C HIS A 189 21.17 5.79 -5.34
N GLY A 190 21.57 4.68 -4.67
CA GLY A 190 22.54 4.69 -3.58
C GLY A 190 22.02 5.23 -2.24
N ALA A 191 20.69 5.25 -2.01
CA ALA A 191 20.15 5.55 -0.69
C ALA A 191 20.52 4.46 0.33
N THR A 192 20.81 4.84 1.57
CA THR A 192 20.90 3.93 2.70
C THR A 192 19.49 3.65 3.22
N VAL A 193 19.00 2.43 3.07
CA VAL A 193 17.62 2.05 3.43
C VAL A 193 17.66 0.93 4.45
N VAL A 194 16.92 1.05 5.56
CA VAL A 194 16.94 0.06 6.64
C VAL A 194 15.59 -0.05 7.32
N ASN A 195 15.22 -1.28 7.72
CA ASN A 195 14.09 -1.59 8.57
C ASN A 195 14.53 -2.12 9.95
N GLY A 196 13.58 -2.19 10.91
CA GLY A 196 13.86 -2.59 12.28
C GLY A 196 14.80 -1.63 13.01
N VAL A 197 14.69 -0.34 12.74
CA VAL A 197 15.45 0.74 13.36
C VAL A 197 14.51 1.83 13.84
N ARG A 198 14.39 2.02 15.13
CA ARG A 198 13.50 2.98 15.77
C ARG A 198 14.22 4.28 16.06
N VAL A 199 13.65 5.40 15.66
CA VAL A 199 14.10 6.73 16.11
C VAL A 199 13.56 6.99 17.52
N THR A 200 14.45 7.35 18.44
CA THR A 200 14.14 7.56 19.87
C THR A 200 14.33 9.00 20.32
N ALA A 201 15.19 9.79 19.66
CA ALA A 201 15.35 11.20 19.93
C ALA A 201 15.79 11.98 18.68
N LEU A 202 15.44 13.26 18.66
CA LEU A 202 15.90 14.25 17.68
C LEU A 202 16.59 15.37 18.45
N ASN A 203 17.88 15.56 18.22
CA ASN A 203 18.66 16.57 18.93
C ASN A 203 18.64 17.89 18.17
N ASP A 204 18.84 18.98 18.91
CA ASP A 204 18.86 20.33 18.37
C ASP A 204 20.00 20.52 17.35
N PRO A 205 19.83 21.42 16.38
CA PRO A 205 20.85 21.71 15.38
C PRO A 205 22.14 22.24 16.01
N GLN A 206 23.27 21.63 15.66
CA GLN A 206 24.60 22.09 16.06
C GLN A 206 25.50 22.20 14.82
N TYR A 207 26.09 23.35 14.59
CA TYR A 207 27.00 23.59 13.46
C TYR A 207 26.43 23.19 12.08
N GLY A 208 25.13 23.39 11.88
CA GLY A 208 24.45 23.03 10.62
C GLY A 208 24.12 21.53 10.45
N HIS A 209 24.32 20.75 11.50
CA HIS A 209 23.96 19.32 11.55
C HIS A 209 22.98 19.04 12.69
N ARG A 210 22.17 18.01 12.51
CA ARG A 210 21.31 17.42 13.54
C ARG A 210 21.71 15.97 13.78
N THR A 211 21.43 15.49 14.97
CA THR A 211 21.64 14.09 15.32
C THR A 211 20.30 13.41 15.56
N VAL A 212 20.12 12.27 14.92
CA VAL A 212 18.96 11.37 15.10
C VAL A 212 19.44 10.18 15.91
N THR A 213 18.97 10.05 17.15
CA THR A 213 19.29 8.89 17.99
C THR A 213 18.35 7.75 17.59
N VAL A 214 18.93 6.57 17.32
CA VAL A 214 18.21 5.39 16.88
C VAL A 214 18.54 4.17 17.74
N GLU A 215 17.58 3.26 17.81
CA GLU A 215 17.72 1.95 18.44
C GLU A 215 17.58 0.85 17.37
N ALA A 216 18.52 -0.08 17.33
CA ALA A 216 18.53 -1.24 16.44
C ALA A 216 19.20 -2.43 17.13
N ASP A 217 18.54 -3.60 17.13
CA ASP A 217 19.09 -4.86 17.69
C ASP A 217 19.56 -4.75 19.15
N GLY A 218 18.88 -3.92 19.95
CA GLY A 218 19.23 -3.66 21.36
C GLY A 218 20.37 -2.64 21.58
N GLU A 219 20.92 -2.08 20.52
CA GLU A 219 21.95 -1.03 20.58
C GLU A 219 21.37 0.34 20.23
N THR A 220 21.84 1.38 20.92
CA THR A 220 21.51 2.79 20.63
C THR A 220 22.71 3.49 20.04
N PHE A 221 22.51 4.26 18.96
CA PHE A 221 23.57 5.06 18.35
C PHE A 221 23.00 6.29 17.63
N ASP A 222 23.87 7.20 17.27
CA ASP A 222 23.51 8.47 16.64
C ASP A 222 23.80 8.45 15.13
N VAL A 223 22.88 9.05 14.37
CA VAL A 223 22.98 9.27 12.93
C VAL A 223 23.07 10.76 12.66
N THR A 224 24.14 11.21 12.01
CA THR A 224 24.36 12.63 11.70
C THR A 224 23.73 12.99 10.35
N THR A 225 22.96 14.09 10.34
CA THR A 225 22.28 14.59 9.13
C THR A 225 22.21 16.11 9.10
N ARG A 226 21.96 16.69 7.93
CA ARG A 226 21.70 18.13 7.76
C ARG A 226 20.21 18.46 7.79
N CYS A 227 19.36 17.52 7.38
CA CYS A 227 17.91 17.70 7.32
C CYS A 227 17.18 16.43 7.76
N ILE A 228 16.05 16.58 8.46
CA ILE A 228 15.22 15.47 8.91
C ILE A 228 13.81 15.60 8.31
N VAL A 229 13.32 14.51 7.72
CA VAL A 229 11.98 14.40 7.18
C VAL A 229 11.19 13.37 7.99
N ASN A 230 10.06 13.77 8.54
CA ASN A 230 9.08 12.92 9.19
C ASN A 230 8.00 12.51 8.18
N ALA A 231 8.04 11.26 7.72
CA ALA A 231 7.07 10.63 6.80
C ALA A 231 6.36 9.42 7.44
N THR A 232 6.14 9.47 8.77
CA THR A 232 5.67 8.33 9.57
C THR A 232 4.15 8.15 9.58
N GLY A 233 3.40 8.88 8.73
CA GLY A 233 1.97 8.71 8.55
C GLY A 233 1.18 8.91 9.85
N VAL A 234 0.51 7.88 10.36
CA VAL A 234 -0.31 7.99 11.59
C VAL A 234 0.53 8.20 12.86
N TRP A 235 1.83 7.91 12.82
CA TRP A 235 2.78 8.17 13.92
C TRP A 235 3.45 9.54 13.82
N ALA A 236 3.03 10.41 12.89
CA ALA A 236 3.70 11.69 12.65
C ALA A 236 3.77 12.57 13.92
N ASP A 237 2.72 12.59 14.74
CA ASP A 237 2.73 13.37 15.98
C ASP A 237 3.69 12.80 17.03
N GLN A 238 3.94 11.47 17.07
CA GLN A 238 4.94 10.90 17.95
C GLN A 238 6.36 11.42 17.63
N VAL A 239 6.71 11.49 16.34
CA VAL A 239 8.01 12.02 15.90
C VAL A 239 8.08 13.54 16.06
N ARG A 240 6.98 14.26 15.84
CA ARG A 240 6.90 15.71 16.12
C ARG A 240 7.15 16.03 17.59
N ASN A 241 6.63 15.18 18.50
CA ASN A 241 6.86 15.34 19.94
C ASN A 241 8.30 15.04 20.37
N LEU A 242 9.10 14.28 19.58
CA LEU A 242 10.54 14.15 19.79
C LEU A 242 11.30 15.44 19.42
N ASP A 243 10.77 16.23 18.50
CA ASP A 243 11.35 17.51 18.06
C ASP A 243 10.87 18.68 18.93
N ASP A 244 9.60 18.70 19.28
CA ASP A 244 8.96 19.69 20.15
C ASP A 244 7.89 19.00 21.02
N PRO A 245 8.18 18.78 22.32
CA PRO A 245 7.22 18.16 23.24
C PRO A 245 5.91 18.93 23.41
N ALA A 246 5.87 20.22 23.06
CA ALA A 246 4.68 21.07 23.12
C ALA A 246 3.86 21.06 21.81
N ALA A 247 4.30 20.31 20.80
CA ALA A 247 3.63 20.25 19.51
C ALA A 247 2.18 19.74 19.64
N ALA A 248 1.21 20.53 19.17
CA ALA A 248 -0.19 20.12 19.19
C ALA A 248 -0.45 18.95 18.24
N PRO A 249 -1.37 18.01 18.60
CA PRO A 249 -1.75 16.91 17.72
C PRO A 249 -2.27 17.42 16.38
N SER A 250 -1.79 16.84 15.29
CA SER A 250 -2.15 17.20 13.92
C SER A 250 -2.88 16.07 13.17
N ILE A 251 -2.81 14.83 13.66
CA ILE A 251 -3.39 13.65 13.03
C ILE A 251 -4.64 13.20 13.78
N ARG A 252 -5.70 12.94 13.00
CA ARG A 252 -6.91 12.25 13.46
C ARG A 252 -7.05 10.94 12.67
N PRO A 253 -6.69 9.79 13.28
CA PRO A 253 -6.77 8.52 12.57
C PRO A 253 -8.20 8.14 12.23
N ALA A 254 -8.42 7.64 11.00
CA ALA A 254 -9.70 7.04 10.61
C ALA A 254 -9.47 5.61 10.14
N LYS A 255 -10.17 4.66 10.75
CA LYS A 255 -10.05 3.23 10.44
C LYS A 255 -10.83 2.88 9.18
N GLY A 256 -10.21 2.08 8.31
CA GLY A 256 -10.83 1.45 7.16
C GLY A 256 -10.58 -0.04 7.17
N THR A 257 -11.65 -0.83 7.27
CA THR A 257 -11.62 -2.29 7.33
C THR A 257 -12.02 -2.88 5.99
N HIS A 258 -11.36 -4.00 5.62
CA HIS A 258 -11.68 -4.80 4.45
C HIS A 258 -11.83 -6.27 4.87
N ILE A 259 -12.72 -6.97 4.19
CA ILE A 259 -12.89 -8.43 4.28
C ILE A 259 -12.60 -9.07 2.93
N VAL A 260 -12.19 -10.31 2.92
CA VAL A 260 -11.90 -11.10 1.71
C VAL A 260 -12.77 -12.33 1.68
N ILE A 261 -13.29 -12.64 0.50
CA ILE A 261 -14.13 -13.81 0.24
C ILE A 261 -13.65 -14.52 -1.05
N PRO A 262 -13.95 -15.80 -1.23
CA PRO A 262 -13.68 -16.50 -2.49
C PRO A 262 -14.44 -15.88 -3.67
N ARG A 263 -13.76 -15.74 -4.81
CA ARG A 263 -14.37 -15.21 -6.04
C ARG A 263 -15.49 -16.09 -6.58
N SER A 264 -15.45 -17.38 -6.30
CA SER A 264 -16.49 -18.34 -6.69
C SER A 264 -17.89 -17.96 -6.17
N LEU A 265 -17.98 -17.21 -5.06
CA LEU A 265 -19.25 -16.75 -4.49
C LEU A 265 -19.89 -15.60 -5.26
N VAL A 266 -19.11 -14.80 -5.99
CA VAL A 266 -19.57 -13.51 -6.53
C VAL A 266 -19.53 -13.44 -8.05
N GLN A 267 -18.66 -14.19 -8.72
CA GLN A 267 -18.46 -14.20 -10.19
C GLN A 267 -18.34 -12.77 -10.76
N LEU A 268 -17.39 -12.00 -10.23
CA LEU A 268 -17.20 -10.59 -10.55
C LEU A 268 -15.83 -10.39 -11.21
N ASP A 269 -15.80 -9.84 -12.43
CA ASP A 269 -14.59 -9.57 -13.20
C ASP A 269 -14.17 -8.08 -13.17
N VAL A 270 -15.08 -7.22 -12.70
CA VAL A 270 -14.90 -5.77 -12.64
C VAL A 270 -15.04 -5.28 -11.21
N ALA A 271 -14.31 -4.25 -10.82
CA ALA A 271 -14.57 -3.62 -9.54
C ALA A 271 -15.96 -2.97 -9.56
N THR A 272 -16.67 -3.04 -8.45
CA THR A 272 -18.02 -2.48 -8.35
C THR A 272 -18.15 -1.65 -7.08
N VAL A 273 -18.90 -0.57 -7.15
CA VAL A 273 -19.25 0.27 -6.01
C VAL A 273 -20.73 0.16 -5.70
N LEU A 274 -21.05 -0.25 -4.46
CA LEU A 274 -22.42 -0.39 -3.98
C LEU A 274 -22.73 0.63 -2.88
N PRO A 275 -23.90 1.28 -2.91
CA PRO A 275 -24.33 2.16 -1.84
C PRO A 275 -24.63 1.35 -0.58
N VAL A 276 -24.36 1.93 0.59
CA VAL A 276 -24.79 1.36 1.86
C VAL A 276 -26.15 1.97 2.23
N LYS A 277 -27.15 1.13 2.42
CA LYS A 277 -28.50 1.58 2.72
C LYS A 277 -28.53 2.38 4.03
N GLY A 278 -29.08 3.59 3.96
CA GLY A 278 -29.16 4.49 5.13
C GLY A 278 -27.87 5.24 5.46
N ASP A 279 -26.81 5.07 4.64
CA ASP A 279 -25.54 5.79 4.77
C ASP A 279 -25.22 6.55 3.46
N LYS A 280 -24.45 7.62 3.55
CA LYS A 280 -23.91 8.34 2.38
C LYS A 280 -22.66 7.67 1.80
N ARG A 281 -22.15 6.67 2.50
CA ARG A 281 -20.94 5.91 2.10
C ARG A 281 -21.30 4.77 1.15
N SER A 282 -20.28 4.21 0.56
CA SER A 282 -20.36 3.06 -0.35
C SER A 282 -19.26 2.07 -0.03
N VAL A 283 -19.49 0.83 -0.38
CA VAL A 283 -18.51 -0.25 -0.31
C VAL A 283 -18.09 -0.65 -1.72
N PHE A 284 -16.83 -1.02 -1.87
CA PHE A 284 -16.28 -1.56 -3.10
C PHE A 284 -16.19 -3.09 -3.00
N LEU A 285 -16.49 -3.76 -4.10
CA LEU A 285 -16.15 -5.17 -4.33
C LEU A 285 -15.10 -5.17 -5.43
N VAL A 286 -13.93 -5.72 -5.14
CA VAL A 286 -12.79 -5.64 -6.08
C VAL A 286 -12.19 -7.03 -6.29
N PRO A 287 -12.11 -7.51 -7.55
CA PRO A 287 -11.43 -8.77 -7.88
C PRO A 287 -9.93 -8.72 -7.56
N TRP A 288 -9.45 -9.77 -6.90
CA TRP A 288 -8.05 -9.92 -6.50
C TRP A 288 -7.56 -11.36 -6.70
N GLY A 289 -7.35 -11.75 -7.94
CA GLY A 289 -7.09 -13.16 -8.30
C GLY A 289 -8.33 -14.02 -8.03
N GLU A 290 -8.14 -15.10 -7.29
CA GLU A 290 -9.22 -16.03 -6.91
C GLU A 290 -10.06 -15.54 -5.72
N GLN A 291 -9.82 -14.33 -5.25
CA GLN A 291 -10.56 -13.68 -4.18
C GLN A 291 -11.22 -12.39 -4.66
N ILE A 292 -12.15 -11.92 -3.84
CA ILE A 292 -12.70 -10.56 -3.89
C ILE A 292 -12.52 -9.94 -2.53
N TYR A 293 -11.97 -8.72 -2.48
CA TYR A 293 -12.04 -7.96 -1.24
C TYR A 293 -13.20 -6.97 -1.28
N ILE A 294 -13.81 -6.79 -0.10
CA ILE A 294 -14.93 -5.89 0.14
C ILE A 294 -14.50 -4.84 1.15
N GLY A 295 -14.68 -3.57 0.83
CA GLY A 295 -14.29 -2.45 1.71
C GLY A 295 -14.72 -1.11 1.15
N THR A 296 -14.70 -0.07 1.93
CA THR A 296 -14.08 0.00 3.24
C THR A 296 -15.01 0.71 4.23
N THR A 297 -14.85 0.42 5.50
CA THR A 297 -15.42 1.26 6.55
C THR A 297 -14.71 2.62 6.60
N ASP A 298 -15.29 3.58 7.28
CA ASP A 298 -14.68 4.90 7.54
C ASP A 298 -15.16 5.38 8.92
N THR A 299 -14.41 4.99 9.96
CA THR A 299 -14.77 5.23 11.36
C THR A 299 -13.66 5.98 12.07
N ASP A 300 -14.01 6.94 12.92
CA ASP A 300 -13.06 7.58 13.83
C ASP A 300 -12.37 6.50 14.67
N TYR A 301 -11.09 6.68 14.95
CA TYR A 301 -10.30 5.68 15.67
C TYR A 301 -9.41 6.34 16.74
N ASP A 302 -9.61 5.91 17.98
CA ASP A 302 -8.89 6.36 19.17
C ASP A 302 -8.17 5.22 19.92
N GLY A 303 -8.17 4.02 19.31
CA GLY A 303 -7.45 2.85 19.83
C GLY A 303 -5.95 2.84 19.50
N PRO A 304 -5.26 1.73 19.82
CA PRO A 304 -3.84 1.55 19.53
C PRO A 304 -3.52 1.68 18.03
N ILE A 305 -2.63 2.62 17.66
CA ILE A 305 -2.34 2.90 16.24
C ILE A 305 -1.42 1.88 15.58
N ASP A 306 -0.66 1.12 16.34
CA ASP A 306 0.25 0.09 15.81
C ASP A 306 -0.51 -1.12 15.26
N ASN A 307 -1.60 -1.52 15.94
CA ASN A 307 -2.44 -2.66 15.56
C ASN A 307 -3.92 -2.30 15.61
N PRO A 308 -4.47 -1.67 14.56
CA PRO A 308 -5.89 -1.31 14.53
C PRO A 308 -6.75 -2.58 14.51
N THR A 309 -7.61 -2.72 15.52
CA THR A 309 -8.48 -3.88 15.69
C THR A 309 -9.66 -3.84 14.73
N ILE A 310 -9.94 -4.97 14.08
CA ILE A 310 -11.17 -5.21 13.33
C ILE A 310 -12.24 -5.66 14.32
N THR A 311 -13.44 -5.13 14.20
CA THR A 311 -14.56 -5.46 15.09
C THR A 311 -15.69 -6.16 14.35
N SER A 312 -16.56 -6.85 15.09
CA SER A 312 -17.77 -7.46 14.53
C SER A 312 -18.70 -6.44 13.85
N GLU A 313 -18.72 -5.21 14.34
CA GLU A 313 -19.49 -4.10 13.73
C GLU A 313 -18.93 -3.71 12.36
N ASP A 314 -17.59 -3.70 12.19
CA ASP A 314 -16.96 -3.46 10.89
C ASP A 314 -17.39 -4.52 9.88
N ILE A 315 -17.33 -5.79 10.27
CA ILE A 315 -17.71 -6.92 9.42
C ILE A 315 -19.20 -6.86 9.07
N LYS A 316 -20.04 -6.68 10.09
CA LYS A 316 -21.50 -6.55 9.88
C LYS A 316 -21.82 -5.43 8.92
N TYR A 317 -21.18 -4.26 9.06
CA TYR A 317 -21.39 -3.12 8.15
C TYR A 317 -21.08 -3.47 6.70
N LEU A 318 -19.98 -4.18 6.46
CA LEU A 318 -19.56 -4.56 5.10
C LEU A 318 -20.50 -5.62 4.52
N LEU A 319 -20.85 -6.65 5.27
CA LEU A 319 -21.78 -7.71 4.84
C LEU A 319 -23.19 -7.16 4.58
N ASP A 320 -23.73 -6.35 5.49
CA ASP A 320 -25.02 -5.70 5.32
C ASP A 320 -25.05 -4.80 4.08
N GLY A 321 -23.95 -4.06 3.83
CA GLY A 321 -23.84 -3.18 2.67
C GLY A 321 -23.91 -3.93 1.34
N VAL A 322 -23.27 -5.09 1.26
CA VAL A 322 -23.29 -5.93 0.04
C VAL A 322 -24.62 -6.68 -0.10
N ASN A 323 -25.07 -7.36 0.96
CA ASN A 323 -26.27 -8.21 0.90
C ASN A 323 -27.55 -7.40 0.68
N ALA A 324 -27.61 -6.14 1.16
CA ALA A 324 -28.77 -5.28 0.91
C ALA A 324 -28.94 -4.88 -0.57
N MET A 325 -27.86 -4.89 -1.36
CA MET A 325 -27.86 -4.48 -2.76
C MET A 325 -27.81 -5.67 -3.74
N SER A 326 -27.49 -6.85 -3.24
CA SER A 326 -27.30 -8.09 -4.03
C SER A 326 -28.10 -9.26 -3.45
N GLN A 327 -28.16 -10.35 -4.20
CA GLN A 327 -28.74 -11.64 -3.78
C GLN A 327 -27.67 -12.67 -3.39
N LEU A 328 -26.49 -12.20 -3.01
CA LEU A 328 -25.33 -13.07 -2.74
C LEU A 328 -25.43 -13.81 -1.40
N ASN A 329 -26.10 -13.20 -0.40
CA ASN A 329 -26.26 -13.76 0.96
C ASN A 329 -24.92 -14.16 1.61
N ILE A 330 -23.91 -13.31 1.46
CA ILE A 330 -22.57 -13.53 2.03
C ILE A 330 -22.68 -13.51 3.56
N THR A 331 -22.03 -14.47 4.20
CA THR A 331 -22.03 -14.64 5.65
C THR A 331 -20.62 -14.44 6.23
N ILE A 332 -20.52 -14.45 7.54
CA ILE A 332 -19.23 -14.38 8.25
C ILE A 332 -18.36 -15.63 7.98
N ASP A 333 -18.97 -16.78 7.69
CA ASP A 333 -18.28 -18.05 7.40
C ASP A 333 -17.58 -18.05 6.02
N ASP A 334 -17.98 -17.13 5.14
CA ASP A 334 -17.38 -16.98 3.81
C ASP A 334 -16.09 -16.14 3.83
N ILE A 335 -15.75 -15.52 4.96
CA ILE A 335 -14.59 -14.64 5.09
C ILE A 335 -13.32 -15.50 5.20
N THR A 336 -12.38 -15.29 4.27
CA THR A 336 -11.10 -15.98 4.23
C THR A 336 -9.93 -15.14 4.73
N GLY A 337 -10.08 -13.82 4.77
CA GLY A 337 -9.05 -12.88 5.23
C GLY A 337 -9.62 -11.50 5.53
N THR A 338 -8.89 -10.72 6.28
CA THR A 338 -9.26 -9.33 6.62
C THR A 338 -8.03 -8.45 6.72
N TRP A 339 -8.25 -7.13 6.72
CA TRP A 339 -7.27 -6.15 7.18
C TRP A 339 -7.92 -4.83 7.56
N ALA A 340 -7.32 -4.13 8.51
CA ALA A 340 -7.66 -2.77 8.88
C ALA A 340 -6.46 -1.85 8.73
N GLY A 341 -6.68 -0.67 8.14
CA GLY A 341 -5.66 0.37 8.00
C GLY A 341 -6.16 1.70 8.56
N LEU A 342 -5.23 2.53 9.04
CA LEU A 342 -5.53 3.87 9.53
C LEU A 342 -5.16 4.92 8.49
N ARG A 343 -6.10 5.81 8.18
CA ARG A 343 -5.85 6.99 7.35
C ARG A 343 -5.30 8.10 8.23
N PRO A 344 -4.14 8.71 7.90
CA PRO A 344 -3.59 9.84 8.64
C PRO A 344 -4.30 11.14 8.19
N LEU A 345 -5.54 11.35 8.63
CA LEU A 345 -6.28 12.56 8.28
C LEU A 345 -5.74 13.75 9.07
N VAL A 346 -5.58 14.88 8.38
CA VAL A 346 -5.08 16.10 9.00
C VAL A 346 -6.22 16.81 9.72
N SER A 347 -6.04 17.06 11.01
CA SER A 347 -6.96 17.90 11.79
C SER A 347 -6.82 19.35 11.34
N THR A 348 -7.90 19.98 10.87
CA THR A 348 -7.92 21.41 10.66
C THR A 348 -8.22 22.08 12.00
N ALA A 349 -7.24 22.82 12.53
CA ALA A 349 -7.44 23.70 13.68
C ALA A 349 -8.30 24.91 13.27
N SER A 350 -9.57 24.67 12.92
CA SER A 350 -10.56 25.74 12.85
C SER A 350 -11.31 25.78 14.18
N THR A 351 -11.31 26.95 14.79
CA THR A 351 -11.95 27.32 16.04
C THR A 351 -13.48 27.16 16.04
N ASP A 352 -14.06 26.51 15.05
CA ASP A 352 -15.48 26.23 14.98
C ASP A 352 -15.83 24.88 15.60
N THR A 353 -16.58 24.92 16.67
CA THR A 353 -17.07 23.86 17.56
C THR A 353 -18.00 22.83 16.92
N LYS A 354 -18.12 22.75 15.60
CA LYS A 354 -18.76 21.64 14.90
C LYS A 354 -17.70 20.57 14.62
N VAL A 355 -17.72 19.51 15.40
CA VAL A 355 -16.92 18.29 15.17
C VAL A 355 -17.20 17.79 13.75
N ALA A 356 -16.36 18.18 12.77
CA ALA A 356 -16.44 17.65 11.42
C ALA A 356 -16.21 16.13 11.48
N LYS A 357 -17.07 15.36 10.79
CA LYS A 357 -16.84 13.91 10.65
C LYS A 357 -15.56 13.68 9.84
N THR A 358 -14.83 12.60 10.13
CA THR A 358 -13.60 12.23 9.39
C THR A 358 -13.82 12.16 7.89
N ALA A 359 -15.03 11.82 7.43
CA ALA A 359 -15.40 11.80 6.02
C ALA A 359 -15.31 13.18 5.32
N ASP A 360 -15.34 14.28 6.08
CA ASP A 360 -15.33 15.66 5.56
C ASP A 360 -13.93 16.31 5.64
N LEU A 361 -12.93 15.61 6.23
CA LEU A 361 -11.56 16.11 6.35
C LEU A 361 -10.82 16.08 5.01
N SER A 362 -9.96 17.07 4.79
CA SER A 362 -9.15 17.19 3.56
C SER A 362 -8.27 15.96 3.36
N ARG A 363 -8.25 15.43 2.14
CA ARG A 363 -7.35 14.37 1.69
C ARG A 363 -6.19 14.90 0.85
N ARG A 364 -5.93 16.21 0.90
CA ARG A 364 -4.70 16.80 0.37
C ARG A 364 -3.58 16.56 1.36
N HIS A 365 -2.38 16.37 0.85
CA HIS A 365 -1.21 16.33 1.71
C HIS A 365 -0.82 17.74 2.17
N ARG A 366 -0.09 17.80 3.24
CA ARG A 366 0.49 19.02 3.81
C ARG A 366 1.94 18.74 4.18
N VAL A 367 2.80 19.70 3.90
CA VAL A 367 4.20 19.68 4.33
C VAL A 367 4.41 20.87 5.24
N ASP A 368 4.82 20.61 6.47
CA ASP A 368 5.08 21.61 7.50
C ASP A 368 6.53 21.54 7.94
N VAL A 369 7.11 22.69 8.30
CA VAL A 369 8.45 22.78 8.86
C VAL A 369 8.35 23.33 10.27
N SER A 370 8.89 22.60 11.26
CA SER A 370 8.92 23.06 12.65
C SER A 370 9.94 24.18 12.86
N ALA A 371 9.89 24.83 14.02
CA ALA A 371 10.87 25.84 14.40
C ALA A 371 12.32 25.28 14.43
N ASN A 372 12.47 23.98 14.75
CA ASN A 372 13.74 23.28 14.78
C ASN A 372 14.16 22.68 13.43
N GLY A 373 13.37 22.93 12.36
CA GLY A 373 13.67 22.47 11.01
C GLY A 373 13.27 21.02 10.71
N LEU A 374 12.40 20.38 11.52
CA LEU A 374 11.80 19.09 11.17
C LEU A 374 10.75 19.29 10.09
N ILE A 375 10.94 18.66 8.95
CA ILE A 375 9.97 18.67 7.84
C ILE A 375 9.02 17.49 8.03
N THR A 376 7.73 17.78 8.19
CA THR A 376 6.70 16.75 8.40
C THR A 376 5.73 16.72 7.23
N VAL A 377 5.55 15.56 6.59
CA VAL A 377 4.53 15.33 5.56
C VAL A 377 3.38 14.50 6.10
N THR A 378 2.16 14.98 5.96
CA THR A 378 0.93 14.35 6.47
C THR A 378 -0.18 14.32 5.43
N GLY A 379 -1.16 13.42 5.59
CA GLY A 379 -2.30 13.28 4.68
C GLY A 379 -1.95 12.65 3.34
N GLY A 380 -2.70 13.00 2.30
CA GLY A 380 -2.48 12.53 0.93
C GLY A 380 -3.06 11.15 0.62
N LYS A 381 -2.62 10.54 -0.48
CA LYS A 381 -3.13 9.27 -1.02
C LYS A 381 -2.02 8.43 -1.62
N LEU A 382 -2.24 7.12 -1.66
CA LEU A 382 -1.35 6.18 -2.38
C LEU A 382 -1.09 6.63 -3.83
N THR A 383 -2.12 7.04 -4.56
CA THR A 383 -2.01 7.47 -5.97
C THR A 383 -1.04 8.65 -6.15
N THR A 384 -1.04 9.61 -5.22
CA THR A 384 -0.29 10.88 -5.34
C THR A 384 1.00 10.89 -4.53
N TYR A 385 1.49 9.72 -4.09
CA TYR A 385 2.71 9.62 -3.26
C TYR A 385 3.90 10.36 -3.85
N ARG A 386 4.04 10.34 -5.18
CA ARG A 386 5.18 10.97 -5.87
C ARG A 386 5.15 12.50 -5.74
N ASP A 387 3.96 13.12 -5.89
CA ASP A 387 3.82 14.58 -5.67
C ASP A 387 4.07 14.93 -4.20
N MET A 388 3.55 14.10 -3.26
CA MET A 388 3.87 14.26 -1.83
C MET A 388 5.37 14.21 -1.57
N ALA A 389 6.05 13.24 -2.16
CA ALA A 389 7.50 13.08 -2.05
C ALA A 389 8.25 14.28 -2.66
N ALA A 390 7.84 14.72 -3.85
CA ALA A 390 8.45 15.86 -4.53
C ALA A 390 8.34 17.14 -3.71
N ASP A 391 7.13 17.47 -3.22
CA ASP A 391 6.89 18.66 -2.41
C ASP A 391 7.67 18.62 -1.09
N THR A 392 7.78 17.43 -0.47
CA THR A 392 8.57 17.23 0.76
C THR A 392 10.05 17.45 0.52
N ILE A 393 10.60 16.90 -0.57
CA ILE A 393 12.03 17.04 -0.87
C ILE A 393 12.35 18.42 -1.43
N ASP A 394 11.40 19.11 -2.08
CA ASP A 394 11.56 20.52 -2.43
C ASP A 394 11.77 21.37 -1.17
N GLN A 395 10.99 21.16 -0.09
CA GLN A 395 11.21 21.80 1.21
C GLN A 395 12.57 21.42 1.84
N ALA A 396 12.99 20.16 1.73
CA ALA A 396 14.30 19.72 2.23
C ALA A 396 15.45 20.40 1.47
N VAL A 397 15.35 20.50 0.15
CA VAL A 397 16.34 21.21 -0.69
C VAL A 397 16.41 22.70 -0.34
N ASP A 398 15.25 23.34 -0.14
CA ASP A 398 15.20 24.75 0.27
C ASP A 398 15.81 24.96 1.68
N HIS A 399 15.55 24.03 2.61
CA HIS A 399 16.13 24.06 3.96
C HIS A 399 17.66 23.86 3.95
N LEU A 400 18.16 22.96 3.09
CA LEU A 400 19.60 22.72 2.97
C LEU A 400 20.37 23.94 2.44
N GLY A 401 19.68 24.84 1.76
CA GLY A 401 20.26 26.06 1.18
C GLY A 401 21.30 25.74 0.13
N ASP A 402 21.71 26.73 -0.50
CA ASP A 402 22.86 27.00 -1.30
C ASP A 402 23.27 26.24 -2.56
N ASP A 403 23.75 27.09 -3.47
CA ASP A 403 23.98 26.90 -4.89
C ASP A 403 25.22 26.06 -5.24
N ASN A 404 26.00 25.64 -4.27
CA ASN A 404 27.25 24.89 -4.49
C ASN A 404 27.18 23.38 -4.18
N LEU A 405 25.98 22.84 -3.99
CA LEU A 405 25.85 21.42 -3.68
C LEU A 405 25.77 20.57 -4.96
N PRO A 406 26.35 19.35 -4.96
CA PRO A 406 26.41 18.48 -6.13
C PRO A 406 25.09 17.77 -6.45
N PHE A 407 23.94 18.35 -6.10
CA PHE A 407 22.64 17.75 -6.31
C PHE A 407 21.69 18.63 -7.14
N SER A 408 20.64 18.00 -7.72
CA SER A 408 19.64 18.69 -8.50
C SER A 408 18.52 19.26 -7.63
N ARG A 409 18.23 20.55 -7.77
CA ARG A 409 17.05 21.15 -7.12
C ARG A 409 15.71 20.64 -7.69
N ARG A 410 15.70 20.06 -8.89
CA ARG A 410 14.45 19.62 -9.57
C ARG A 410 14.19 18.13 -9.35
N CYS A 411 12.95 17.80 -9.01
CA CYS A 411 12.45 16.43 -8.95
C CYS A 411 12.67 15.68 -10.29
N ARG A 412 13.22 14.48 -10.22
CA ARG A 412 13.52 13.60 -11.36
C ARG A 412 12.57 12.42 -11.49
N THR A 413 11.69 12.19 -10.51
CA THR A 413 10.88 10.96 -10.41
C THR A 413 9.71 10.88 -11.40
N ARG A 414 9.36 11.96 -12.10
CA ARG A 414 8.21 11.98 -13.03
C ARG A 414 8.27 10.91 -14.12
N LYS A 415 9.47 10.57 -14.60
CA LYS A 415 9.71 9.58 -15.68
C LYS A 415 10.67 8.47 -15.24
N LEU A 416 10.98 8.41 -13.96
CA LEU A 416 11.90 7.44 -13.41
C LEU A 416 11.23 6.07 -13.37
N LYS A 417 11.82 5.10 -14.06
CA LYS A 417 11.36 3.72 -14.04
C LYS A 417 11.73 3.06 -12.72
N LEU A 418 10.77 2.42 -12.09
CA LEU A 418 11.03 1.63 -10.91
C LEU A 418 11.69 0.30 -11.30
N ARG A 419 12.46 -0.23 -10.38
CA ARG A 419 13.13 -1.52 -10.54
C ARG A 419 12.13 -2.60 -10.95
N GLY A 420 12.51 -3.45 -11.90
CA GLY A 420 11.61 -4.46 -12.46
C GLY A 420 10.66 -3.96 -13.57
N SER A 421 10.55 -2.65 -13.85
CA SER A 421 9.54 -2.13 -14.77
C SER A 421 9.96 -2.02 -16.24
N THR A 422 11.14 -2.49 -16.57
CA THR A 422 11.67 -2.51 -17.95
C THR A 422 11.85 -3.95 -18.45
N GLN A 423 12.00 -4.14 -19.75
CA GLN A 423 12.25 -5.47 -20.37
C GLN A 423 11.20 -6.54 -20.00
N LEU A 424 9.93 -6.12 -19.84
CA LEU A 424 8.86 -7.02 -19.38
C LEU A 424 8.50 -8.10 -20.39
N VAL A 425 8.65 -7.82 -21.69
CA VAL A 425 8.39 -8.80 -22.77
C VAL A 425 9.41 -9.94 -22.69
N ASP A 426 10.68 -9.60 -22.58
CA ASP A 426 11.77 -10.59 -22.49
C ASP A 426 11.67 -11.41 -21.19
N ALA A 427 11.32 -10.75 -20.07
CA ALA A 427 11.10 -11.42 -18.80
C ALA A 427 9.92 -12.40 -18.83
N LEU A 428 8.81 -12.02 -19.49
CA LEU A 428 7.66 -12.90 -19.65
C LEU A 428 7.99 -14.10 -20.55
N GLN A 429 8.72 -13.86 -21.64
CA GLN A 429 9.14 -14.94 -22.53
C GLN A 429 10.04 -15.93 -21.81
N LEU A 430 11.04 -15.45 -21.05
CA LEU A 430 11.90 -16.29 -20.22
C LEU A 430 11.10 -17.22 -19.29
N LEU A 431 10.09 -16.67 -18.60
CA LEU A 431 9.24 -17.47 -17.69
C LEU A 431 8.36 -18.48 -18.42
N ARG A 432 7.81 -18.11 -19.59
CA ARG A 432 6.98 -19.00 -20.42
C ARG A 432 7.75 -20.16 -21.03
N GLU A 433 9.01 -19.94 -21.34
CA GLU A 433 9.91 -20.97 -21.88
C GLU A 433 10.49 -21.89 -20.79
N HIS A 434 10.30 -21.54 -19.52
CA HIS A 434 10.81 -22.32 -18.40
C HIS A 434 9.98 -23.61 -18.19
N PRO A 435 10.60 -24.81 -18.23
CA PRO A 435 9.88 -26.07 -18.31
C PRO A 435 9.05 -26.43 -17.06
N LEU A 436 9.32 -25.78 -15.91
CA LEU A 436 8.66 -26.05 -14.63
C LEU A 436 7.58 -25.02 -14.27
N LEU A 437 7.34 -24.02 -15.12
CA LEU A 437 6.34 -22.96 -14.86
C LEU A 437 5.20 -23.04 -15.87
N ASP A 438 3.98 -22.85 -15.42
CA ASP A 438 2.81 -22.67 -16.28
C ASP A 438 2.59 -21.18 -16.63
N GLU A 439 1.60 -20.90 -17.50
CA GLU A 439 1.25 -19.52 -17.89
C GLU A 439 0.78 -18.67 -16.69
N ALA A 440 0.05 -19.27 -15.75
CA ALA A 440 -0.43 -18.57 -14.57
C ALA A 440 0.74 -18.18 -13.65
N ASP A 441 1.72 -19.08 -13.49
CA ASP A 441 2.95 -18.82 -12.74
C ASP A 441 3.79 -17.71 -13.41
N ALA A 442 3.94 -17.77 -14.73
CA ALA A 442 4.70 -16.76 -15.49
C ALA A 442 4.08 -15.36 -15.33
N VAL A 443 2.77 -15.24 -15.49
CA VAL A 443 2.03 -13.97 -15.32
C VAL A 443 2.08 -13.49 -13.87
N HIS A 444 1.94 -14.40 -12.90
CA HIS A 444 2.02 -14.08 -11.47
C HIS A 444 3.39 -13.53 -11.09
N LEU A 445 4.46 -14.23 -11.44
CA LEU A 445 5.83 -13.82 -11.13
C LEU A 445 6.20 -12.50 -11.82
N LEU A 446 5.87 -12.35 -13.11
CA LEU A 446 6.09 -11.10 -13.83
C LEU A 446 5.41 -9.92 -13.16
N GLY A 447 4.14 -10.09 -12.76
CA GLY A 447 3.35 -9.04 -12.10
C GLY A 447 3.87 -8.63 -10.72
N ARG A 448 4.79 -9.41 -10.14
CA ARG A 448 5.38 -9.13 -8.82
C ARG A 448 6.82 -8.64 -8.89
N PHE A 449 7.63 -9.23 -9.77
CA PHE A 449 9.07 -9.04 -9.81
C PHE A 449 9.56 -8.36 -11.10
N GLY A 450 8.71 -8.30 -12.14
CA GLY A 450 9.06 -7.68 -13.41
C GLY A 450 10.30 -8.31 -14.03
N SER A 451 11.25 -7.50 -14.49
CA SER A 451 12.50 -8.01 -15.08
C SER A 451 13.45 -8.70 -14.10
N GLU A 452 13.20 -8.66 -12.79
CA GLU A 452 13.95 -9.44 -11.80
C GLU A 452 13.60 -10.95 -11.85
N CYS A 453 12.60 -11.33 -12.66
CA CYS A 453 12.25 -12.74 -12.92
C CYS A 453 13.42 -13.56 -13.47
N GLY A 454 14.43 -12.94 -14.08
CA GLY A 454 15.66 -13.65 -14.45
C GLY A 454 16.42 -14.26 -13.27
N VAL A 455 16.40 -13.59 -12.10
CA VAL A 455 16.96 -14.13 -10.86
C VAL A 455 16.12 -15.30 -10.36
N ILE A 456 14.78 -15.18 -10.43
CA ILE A 456 13.85 -16.23 -10.01
C ILE A 456 14.01 -17.48 -10.87
N ALA A 457 14.08 -17.35 -12.19
CA ALA A 457 14.30 -18.47 -13.10
C ALA A 457 15.63 -19.18 -12.78
N ALA A 458 16.71 -18.43 -12.59
CA ALA A 458 18.02 -19.00 -12.21
C ALA A 458 17.99 -19.70 -10.84
N MET A 459 17.18 -19.25 -9.89
CA MET A 459 17.01 -19.94 -8.61
C MET A 459 16.27 -21.28 -8.80
N ILE A 460 15.26 -21.34 -9.67
CA ILE A 460 14.55 -22.59 -10.00
C ILE A 460 15.47 -23.55 -10.78
N ASP A 461 16.29 -23.06 -11.70
CA ASP A 461 17.28 -23.88 -12.42
C ASP A 461 18.26 -24.55 -11.46
N ASN A 462 18.68 -23.86 -10.39
CA ASN A 462 19.58 -24.39 -9.38
C ASN A 462 18.90 -25.37 -8.40
N ASP A 463 17.61 -25.15 -8.11
CA ASP A 463 16.80 -26.01 -7.24
C ASP A 463 15.37 -26.12 -7.81
N PRO A 464 15.09 -27.18 -8.59
CA PRO A 464 13.78 -27.39 -9.21
C PRO A 464 12.60 -27.49 -8.22
N ALA A 465 12.84 -27.87 -6.95
CA ALA A 465 11.80 -27.93 -5.93
C ALA A 465 11.23 -26.55 -5.58
N LEU A 466 11.93 -25.47 -5.91
CA LEU A 466 11.47 -24.09 -5.73
C LEU A 466 10.32 -23.71 -6.67
N ALA A 467 10.09 -24.44 -7.75
CA ALA A 467 8.92 -24.23 -8.62
C ALA A 467 7.60 -24.74 -8.01
N GLU A 468 7.66 -25.52 -6.93
CA GLU A 468 6.46 -26.04 -6.29
C GLU A 468 5.64 -24.93 -5.61
N ARG A 469 4.31 -25.06 -5.68
CA ARG A 469 3.40 -24.16 -4.93
C ARG A 469 3.50 -24.40 -3.43
N LEU A 470 3.39 -23.35 -2.64
CA LEU A 470 3.31 -23.44 -1.18
C LEU A 470 2.02 -24.12 -0.71
N ASP A 471 0.90 -23.79 -1.36
CA ASP A 471 -0.43 -24.32 -1.05
C ASP A 471 -1.32 -24.17 -2.30
N PRO A 472 -2.20 -25.16 -2.62
CA PRO A 472 -3.06 -25.09 -3.81
C PRO A 472 -4.08 -23.93 -3.80
N GLU A 473 -4.43 -23.41 -2.63
CA GLU A 473 -5.36 -22.26 -2.48
C GLU A 473 -4.66 -20.90 -2.59
N LEU A 474 -3.33 -20.89 -2.74
CA LEU A 474 -2.52 -19.68 -2.84
C LEU A 474 -1.70 -19.68 -4.14
N PRO A 475 -1.48 -18.52 -4.77
CA PRO A 475 -0.76 -18.46 -6.05
C PRO A 475 0.77 -18.51 -5.90
N TYR A 476 1.31 -18.68 -4.68
CA TYR A 476 2.72 -18.47 -4.40
C TYR A 476 3.55 -19.72 -4.55
N LEU A 477 4.75 -19.57 -5.17
CA LEU A 477 5.74 -20.61 -5.32
C LEU A 477 6.81 -20.51 -4.20
N ARG A 478 7.49 -21.62 -3.90
CA ARG A 478 8.56 -21.65 -2.90
C ARG A 478 9.71 -20.70 -3.24
N VAL A 479 10.02 -20.53 -4.52
CA VAL A 479 11.06 -19.59 -4.98
C VAL A 479 10.81 -18.16 -4.52
N GLU A 480 9.55 -17.73 -4.45
CA GLU A 480 9.22 -16.37 -3.99
C GLU A 480 9.63 -16.15 -2.54
N VAL A 481 9.46 -17.16 -1.69
CA VAL A 481 9.86 -17.13 -0.27
C VAL A 481 11.37 -16.97 -0.14
N GLN A 482 12.13 -17.78 -0.88
CA GLN A 482 13.58 -17.71 -0.82
C GLN A 482 14.13 -16.41 -1.45
N TYR A 483 13.50 -15.94 -2.55
CA TYR A 483 13.84 -14.66 -3.15
C TYR A 483 13.67 -13.49 -2.16
N VAL A 484 12.54 -13.43 -1.46
CA VAL A 484 12.28 -12.30 -0.53
C VAL A 484 13.20 -12.35 0.69
N ALA A 485 13.57 -13.56 1.16
CA ALA A 485 14.55 -13.72 2.24
C ALA A 485 15.92 -13.14 1.85
N ARG A 486 16.39 -13.41 0.64
CA ARG A 486 17.71 -12.98 0.15
C ARG A 486 17.77 -11.53 -0.32
N HIS A 487 16.65 -10.99 -0.84
CA HIS A 487 16.68 -9.73 -1.60
C HIS A 487 15.78 -8.62 -1.08
N GLU A 488 14.96 -8.86 -0.03
CA GLU A 488 13.93 -7.91 0.38
C GLU A 488 13.93 -7.57 1.88
N MET A 489 15.03 -7.85 2.56
CA MET A 489 15.31 -7.40 3.93
C MET A 489 14.22 -7.82 4.94
N VAL A 490 13.65 -9.03 4.78
CA VAL A 490 12.68 -9.58 5.73
C VAL A 490 13.38 -10.00 7.02
N ARG A 491 12.69 -9.90 8.16
CA ARG A 491 13.19 -10.22 9.49
C ARG A 491 12.29 -11.21 10.23
N THR A 492 11.03 -11.25 9.90
CA THR A 492 10.02 -12.07 10.59
C THR A 492 9.19 -12.86 9.59
N LEU A 493 8.54 -13.91 10.08
CA LEU A 493 7.58 -14.66 9.28
C LEU A 493 6.39 -13.79 8.85
N ASP A 494 5.97 -12.83 9.69
CA ASP A 494 4.92 -11.87 9.34
C ASP A 494 5.32 -10.93 8.20
N ASP A 495 6.59 -10.51 8.12
CA ASP A 495 7.08 -9.72 6.98
C ASP A 495 6.85 -10.47 5.66
N ILE A 496 7.15 -11.77 5.65
CA ILE A 496 7.02 -12.63 4.49
C ILE A 496 5.53 -12.85 4.14
N LEU A 497 4.76 -13.37 5.08
CA LEU A 497 3.40 -13.84 4.82
C LEU A 497 2.38 -12.70 4.68
N SER A 498 2.57 -11.58 5.38
CA SER A 498 1.64 -10.46 5.38
C SER A 498 1.99 -9.38 4.35
N ARG A 499 3.28 -9.06 4.15
CA ARG A 499 3.72 -7.92 3.33
C ARG A 499 4.40 -8.32 2.03
N ARG A 500 5.20 -9.37 2.02
CA ARG A 500 5.84 -9.83 0.76
C ARG A 500 4.88 -10.68 -0.06
N LEU A 501 4.33 -11.75 0.48
CA LEU A 501 3.41 -12.64 -0.23
C LEU A 501 1.96 -12.16 -0.21
N ARG A 502 1.50 -11.52 0.84
CA ARG A 502 0.09 -11.13 1.06
C ARG A 502 -0.84 -12.33 1.36
N ALA A 503 -0.28 -13.49 1.65
CA ALA A 503 -1.03 -14.72 1.92
C ALA A 503 -2.02 -14.54 3.09
N ARG A 504 -1.57 -13.93 4.20
CA ARG A 504 -2.41 -13.61 5.38
C ARG A 504 -3.70 -12.87 4.99
N LEU A 505 -3.62 -11.92 4.06
CA LEU A 505 -4.78 -11.10 3.69
C LEU A 505 -5.74 -11.86 2.79
N ARG A 506 -5.28 -12.93 2.13
CA ARG A 506 -6.07 -13.70 1.16
C ARG A 506 -6.79 -14.88 1.78
N ASN A 507 -6.06 -15.68 2.56
CA ASN A 507 -6.60 -16.90 3.13
C ASN A 507 -5.82 -17.29 4.40
N TRP A 508 -6.42 -17.08 5.55
CA TRP A 508 -5.80 -17.37 6.85
C TRP A 508 -5.50 -18.84 7.04
N LYS A 509 -6.45 -19.74 6.64
CA LYS A 509 -6.29 -21.20 6.81
C LYS A 509 -5.10 -21.71 5.99
N ALA A 510 -5.05 -21.34 4.70
CA ALA A 510 -3.93 -21.70 3.85
C ALA A 510 -2.62 -21.10 4.35
N THR A 511 -2.65 -19.86 4.86
CA THR A 511 -1.46 -19.19 5.39
C THR A 511 -0.95 -19.85 6.67
N ALA A 512 -1.85 -20.29 7.57
CA ALA A 512 -1.47 -21.04 8.76
C ALA A 512 -0.80 -22.37 8.38
N ARG A 513 -1.34 -23.09 7.38
CA ARG A 513 -0.74 -24.35 6.88
C ARG A 513 0.68 -24.18 6.34
N ILE A 514 0.93 -23.08 5.61
CA ILE A 514 2.26 -22.85 5.00
C ILE A 514 3.28 -22.22 5.96
N ALA A 515 2.86 -21.65 7.08
CA ALA A 515 3.74 -20.94 8.01
C ALA A 515 4.96 -21.77 8.45
N PRO A 516 4.84 -23.06 8.87
CA PRO A 516 6.00 -23.89 9.20
C PRO A 516 6.91 -24.18 7.99
N VAL A 517 6.32 -24.37 6.81
CA VAL A 517 7.07 -24.61 5.58
C VAL A 517 7.89 -23.38 5.19
N VAL A 518 7.29 -22.20 5.26
CA VAL A 518 7.96 -20.92 4.96
C VAL A 518 9.08 -20.66 5.96
N ALA A 519 8.84 -20.88 7.28
CA ALA A 519 9.88 -20.72 8.30
C ALA A 519 11.11 -21.59 8.00
N LYS A 520 10.89 -22.86 7.64
CA LYS A 520 11.95 -23.79 7.27
C LYS A 520 12.71 -23.38 5.99
N LEU A 521 11.98 -22.87 4.95
CA LEU A 521 12.59 -22.46 3.70
C LEU A 521 13.55 -21.28 3.84
N VAL A 522 13.33 -20.40 4.82
CA VAL A 522 14.14 -19.18 5.02
C VAL A 522 15.15 -19.30 6.16
N ALA A 523 15.16 -20.43 6.86
CA ALA A 523 15.95 -20.60 8.08
C ALA A 523 17.44 -20.33 7.88
N ASP A 524 18.03 -20.92 6.86
CA ASP A 524 19.45 -20.72 6.52
C ASP A 524 19.74 -19.30 6.08
N ASP A 525 18.89 -18.70 5.24
CA ASP A 525 19.07 -17.35 4.71
C ASP A 525 18.94 -16.28 5.82
N LEU A 526 18.13 -16.54 6.86
CA LEU A 526 17.89 -15.62 7.97
C LEU A 526 18.66 -15.99 9.25
N GLY A 527 19.39 -17.11 9.26
CA GLY A 527 20.12 -17.59 10.43
C GLY A 527 19.23 -18.06 11.57
N TRP A 528 18.05 -18.65 11.27
CA TRP A 528 17.12 -19.14 12.26
C TRP A 528 17.42 -20.58 12.68
N ASP A 529 17.68 -20.80 13.94
CA ASP A 529 17.72 -22.14 14.52
C ASP A 529 16.28 -22.70 14.71
N ASP A 530 16.18 -23.96 15.12
CA ASP A 530 14.89 -24.62 15.29
C ASP A 530 14.00 -23.92 16.32
N ALA A 531 14.58 -23.35 17.37
CA ALA A 531 13.84 -22.62 18.41
C ALA A 531 13.27 -21.31 17.86
N THR A 532 14.07 -20.58 17.08
CA THR A 532 13.63 -19.34 16.40
C THR A 532 12.53 -19.64 15.39
N GLN A 533 12.69 -20.70 14.57
CA GLN A 533 11.65 -21.12 13.62
C GLN A 533 10.32 -21.39 14.33
N ALA A 534 10.34 -22.17 15.41
CA ALA A 534 9.16 -22.48 16.21
C ALA A 534 8.51 -21.21 16.77
N SER A 535 9.30 -20.32 17.39
CA SER A 535 8.80 -19.07 17.95
C SER A 535 8.16 -18.18 16.87
N GLN A 536 8.78 -18.03 15.69
CA GLN A 536 8.24 -17.26 14.59
C GLN A 536 6.90 -17.81 14.07
N VAL A 537 6.75 -19.13 14.04
CA VAL A 537 5.48 -19.79 13.66
C VAL A 537 4.42 -19.55 14.72
N ASP A 538 4.75 -19.76 16.00
CA ASP A 538 3.82 -19.59 17.12
C ASP A 538 3.32 -18.14 17.22
N ASP A 539 4.23 -17.15 17.15
CA ASP A 539 3.91 -15.72 17.17
C ASP A 539 2.97 -15.36 16.02
N PHE A 540 3.27 -15.87 14.81
CA PHE A 540 2.46 -15.60 13.63
C PHE A 540 1.05 -16.22 13.78
N ILE A 541 0.93 -17.48 14.18
CA ILE A 541 -0.35 -18.16 14.40
C ILE A 541 -1.15 -17.46 15.50
N GLN A 542 -0.50 -17.09 16.61
CA GLN A 542 -1.16 -16.33 17.68
C GLN A 542 -1.69 -14.98 17.17
N SER A 543 -0.97 -14.31 16.28
CA SER A 543 -1.43 -13.05 15.67
C SER A 543 -2.68 -13.24 14.80
N LEU A 544 -2.79 -14.36 14.07
CA LEU A 544 -4.00 -14.72 13.31
C LEU A 544 -5.19 -14.99 14.25
N HIS A 545 -4.97 -15.75 15.33
CA HIS A 545 -6.01 -16.02 16.33
C HIS A 545 -6.52 -14.72 16.97
N SER A 546 -5.62 -13.81 17.33
CA SER A 546 -5.97 -12.53 17.95
C SER A 546 -6.83 -11.67 17.02
N GLU A 547 -6.51 -11.63 15.71
CA GLU A 547 -7.29 -10.90 14.72
C GLU A 547 -8.67 -11.55 14.52
N ALA A 548 -8.74 -12.87 14.39
CA ALA A 548 -10.00 -13.60 14.23
C ALA A 548 -10.91 -13.41 15.46
N THR A 549 -10.36 -13.45 16.65
CA THR A 549 -11.11 -13.24 17.92
C THR A 549 -11.65 -11.81 18.00
N GLY A 550 -10.82 -10.81 17.71
CA GLY A 550 -11.24 -9.39 17.69
C GLY A 550 -12.37 -9.13 16.70
N ALA A 551 -12.33 -9.80 15.57
CA ALA A 551 -13.34 -9.73 14.51
C ALA A 551 -14.59 -10.59 14.78
N ALA A 552 -14.63 -11.32 15.89
CA ALA A 552 -15.67 -12.33 16.21
C ALA A 552 -15.89 -13.35 15.08
N LEU A 553 -14.83 -13.70 14.35
CA LEU A 553 -14.88 -14.72 13.31
C LEU A 553 -14.96 -16.12 13.95
N PRO A 554 -15.63 -17.07 13.30
CA PRO A 554 -15.75 -18.43 13.83
C PRO A 554 -14.38 -19.02 14.16
N GLY A 555 -14.17 -19.48 15.42
CA GLY A 555 -12.89 -20.01 15.89
C GLY A 555 -12.38 -21.23 15.11
N ALA A 556 -13.28 -21.92 14.40
CA ALA A 556 -12.95 -22.99 13.45
C ALA A 556 -12.09 -22.52 12.24
N VAL A 557 -11.86 -21.22 12.08
CA VAL A 557 -11.02 -20.65 11.01
C VAL A 557 -9.58 -21.15 11.12
N LEU A 558 -9.10 -21.45 12.34
CA LEU A 558 -7.70 -21.75 12.63
C LEU A 558 -7.46 -23.11 13.31
N SER A 559 -8.49 -23.96 13.45
CA SER A 559 -8.25 -25.33 13.86
C SER A 559 -7.52 -26.06 12.73
N THR A 560 -6.25 -26.30 12.96
CA THR A 560 -5.39 -27.15 12.13
C THR A 560 -5.87 -28.59 12.13
#